data_74a4cd958fbc169cf14e5d9c991dc5f0
#
_entry.id   74a4cd958fbc169cf14e5d9c991dc5f0
#
_cell.length_a   1.000
_cell.length_b   1.000
_cell.length_c   1.000
_cell.angle_alpha   90.00
_cell.angle_beta   90.00
_cell.angle_gamma   90.00
#
_symmetry.space_group_name_H-M   'P 1'
#
loop_
_entity.id
_entity.type
_entity.pdbx_description
1 polymer ?
#
loop_
_entity_poly.entity_id
_entity_poly.type
_entity_poly.pdbx_seq_one_letter_code
_entity_poly.pdbx_strand_id
1 'polypeptide(L)'
;MTNEVNPLNAFSDSIIQAVAKAGQSTVMVNARRRIPASGIAYAENLVVTADHVVEQDEGISITLADGSSLEASVAGRDPQNDLAVLRSRAAQLTPAEKLTREVNVGQVVLALGRPSQEGIEASLGIISAVGGPVRTGRGGLLEHYLRTDAIPFPGFSGGPLIDTE
;
A
#
# COMPACT_ATOMS: atom_id res chain seq x y z
N MET A 1 -19.24 5.93 -38.47
CA MET A 1 -19.36 4.88 -37.44
C MET A 1 -18.79 5.47 -36.16
N THR A 2 -19.65 5.90 -35.25
CA THR A 2 -19.23 6.36 -33.93
C THR A 2 -18.71 5.14 -33.17
N ASN A 3 -17.40 5.14 -32.88
CA ASN A 3 -16.81 4.12 -32.02
C ASN A 3 -17.38 4.36 -30.60
N GLU A 4 -18.49 3.75 -30.26
CA GLU A 4 -19.02 3.77 -28.90
C GLU A 4 -18.00 3.06 -28.02
N VAL A 5 -17.37 3.84 -27.12
CA VAL A 5 -16.47 3.29 -26.11
C VAL A 5 -17.27 2.39 -25.19
N ASN A 6 -16.96 1.10 -25.13
CA ASN A 6 -17.62 0.18 -24.20
C ASN A 6 -17.31 0.61 -22.76
N PRO A 7 -18.31 0.98 -21.93
CA PRO A 7 -18.07 1.47 -20.57
C PRO A 7 -17.29 0.50 -19.68
N LEU A 8 -17.46 -0.82 -19.87
CA LEU A 8 -16.74 -1.84 -19.11
C LEU A 8 -15.25 -1.87 -19.49
N ASN A 9 -14.93 -1.67 -20.77
CA ASN A 9 -13.54 -1.59 -21.20
C ASN A 9 -12.89 -0.32 -20.65
N ALA A 10 -13.58 0.82 -20.70
CA ALA A 10 -13.08 2.08 -20.14
C ALA A 10 -12.82 1.96 -18.62
N PHE A 11 -13.73 1.31 -17.90
CA PHE A 11 -13.55 1.03 -16.47
C PHE A 11 -12.35 0.10 -16.22
N SER A 12 -12.20 -0.98 -16.98
CA SER A 12 -11.05 -1.88 -16.88
C SER A 12 -9.74 -1.14 -17.15
N ASP A 13 -9.71 -0.30 -18.18
CA ASP A 13 -8.52 0.49 -18.52
C ASP A 13 -8.16 1.48 -17.40
N SER A 14 -9.16 2.10 -16.76
CA SER A 14 -8.93 2.98 -15.60
C SER A 14 -8.30 2.22 -14.42
N ILE A 15 -8.78 1.00 -14.13
CA ILE A 15 -8.20 0.14 -13.09
C ILE A 15 -6.73 -0.22 -13.43
N ILE A 16 -6.47 -0.63 -14.66
CA ILE A 16 -5.11 -0.98 -15.11
C ILE A 16 -4.17 0.22 -14.93
N GLN A 17 -4.61 1.42 -15.31
CA GLN A 17 -3.81 2.65 -15.16
C GLN A 17 -3.57 3.01 -13.70
N ALA A 18 -4.59 2.92 -12.84
CA ALA A 18 -4.45 3.17 -11.40
C ALA A 18 -3.45 2.21 -10.75
N VAL A 19 -3.53 0.90 -11.07
CA VAL A 19 -2.59 -0.12 -10.58
C VAL A 19 -1.17 0.17 -11.07
N ALA A 20 -1.00 0.50 -12.34
CA ALA A 20 0.31 0.81 -12.92
C ALA A 20 0.95 2.05 -12.26
N LYS A 21 0.16 3.11 -12.04
CA LYS A 21 0.59 4.36 -11.39
C LYS A 21 1.00 4.09 -9.94
N ALA A 22 0.10 3.53 -9.13
CA ALA A 22 0.35 3.26 -7.71
C ALA A 22 1.40 2.16 -7.48
N GLY A 23 1.56 1.25 -8.43
CA GLY A 23 2.59 0.22 -8.42
C GLY A 23 4.02 0.77 -8.39
N GLN A 24 4.26 2.00 -8.86
CA GLN A 24 5.58 2.64 -8.81
C GLN A 24 5.97 3.02 -7.38
N SER A 25 5.00 3.35 -6.54
CA SER A 25 5.20 3.70 -5.13
C SER A 25 4.94 2.55 -4.16
N THR A 26 4.48 1.40 -4.66
CA THR A 26 4.27 0.18 -3.87
C THR A 26 5.52 -0.69 -3.94
N VAL A 27 6.16 -0.88 -2.79
CA VAL A 27 7.43 -1.60 -2.68
C VAL A 27 7.26 -2.93 -1.96
N MET A 28 8.17 -3.88 -2.22
CA MET A 28 8.30 -5.10 -1.44
C MET A 28 9.20 -4.83 -0.22
N VAL A 29 8.75 -5.25 0.95
CA VAL A 29 9.47 -5.09 2.22
C VAL A 29 9.97 -6.45 2.69
N ASN A 30 11.29 -6.62 2.71
CA ASN A 30 11.97 -7.80 3.21
C ASN A 30 12.48 -7.51 4.64
N ALA A 31 11.61 -7.68 5.64
CA ALA A 31 11.90 -7.43 7.05
C ALA A 31 11.46 -8.59 7.95
N ARG A 32 11.26 -9.77 7.37
CA ARG A 32 10.87 -11.01 8.04
C ARG A 32 11.32 -12.24 7.26
N ARG A 33 11.34 -13.41 7.92
CA ARG A 33 11.81 -14.67 7.33
C ARG A 33 10.79 -15.37 6.41
N ARG A 34 9.54 -14.93 6.44
CA ARG A 34 8.44 -15.51 5.65
C ARG A 34 8.28 -14.77 4.31
N ILE A 35 7.10 -14.93 3.71
CA ILE A 35 6.70 -14.17 2.53
C ILE A 35 6.93 -12.68 2.78
N PRO A 36 7.61 -11.97 1.88
CA PRO A 36 7.78 -10.53 1.99
C PRO A 36 6.45 -9.80 2.21
N ALA A 37 6.50 -8.63 2.78
CA ALA A 37 5.37 -7.76 2.94
C ALA A 37 5.41 -6.64 1.91
N SER A 38 4.43 -5.77 1.95
CA SER A 38 4.37 -4.58 1.11
C SER A 38 4.62 -3.31 1.93
N GLY A 39 4.92 -2.23 1.25
CA GLY A 39 5.07 -0.92 1.83
C GLY A 39 4.74 0.17 0.82
N ILE A 40 4.60 1.37 1.30
CA ILE A 40 4.27 2.56 0.52
C ILE A 40 5.45 3.53 0.60
N ALA A 41 6.01 3.91 -0.52
CA ALA A 41 6.97 5.01 -0.58
C ALA A 41 6.28 6.32 -0.18
N TYR A 42 6.58 6.81 1.00
CA TYR A 42 5.99 8.03 1.56
C TYR A 42 6.77 9.29 1.18
N ALA A 43 8.08 9.14 1.04
CA ALA A 43 9.03 10.14 0.56
C ALA A 43 10.14 9.44 -0.21
N GLU A 44 11.04 10.18 -0.83
CA GLU A 44 12.12 9.64 -1.67
C GLU A 44 13.04 8.64 -0.95
N ASN A 45 13.04 8.64 0.38
CA ASN A 45 13.84 7.73 1.21
C ASN A 45 13.07 7.14 2.41
N LEU A 46 11.74 7.26 2.45
CA LEU A 46 10.91 6.73 3.54
C LEU A 46 9.83 5.81 2.99
N VAL A 47 9.67 4.67 3.63
CA VAL A 47 8.59 3.71 3.38
C VAL A 47 7.77 3.55 4.64
N VAL A 48 6.45 3.61 4.51
CA VAL A 48 5.49 3.23 5.55
C VAL A 48 5.06 1.79 5.28
N THR A 49 5.03 0.97 6.33
CA THR A 49 4.55 -0.40 6.29
C THR A 49 3.84 -0.76 7.61
N ALA A 50 3.30 -1.96 7.72
CA ALA A 50 2.73 -2.44 8.98
C ALA A 50 3.85 -2.83 9.97
N ASP A 51 3.68 -2.51 11.27
CA ASP A 51 4.68 -2.85 12.29
C ASP A 51 4.86 -4.36 12.45
N HIS A 52 3.76 -5.12 12.41
CA HIS A 52 3.80 -6.57 12.59
C HIS A 52 4.58 -7.35 11.51
N VAL A 53 4.92 -6.73 10.39
CA VAL A 53 5.73 -7.36 9.33
C VAL A 53 7.22 -7.04 9.45
N VAL A 54 7.59 -6.13 10.34
CA VAL A 54 8.99 -5.77 10.61
C VAL A 54 9.48 -6.59 11.82
N GLU A 55 9.83 -7.85 11.54
CA GLU A 55 10.28 -8.82 12.57
C GLU A 55 11.78 -8.72 12.86
N GLN A 56 12.54 -7.97 12.04
CA GLN A 56 13.99 -7.81 12.13
C GLN A 56 14.34 -6.34 12.25
N ASP A 57 15.39 -6.02 12.98
CA ASP A 57 15.93 -4.66 13.10
C ASP A 57 17.14 -4.43 12.19
N GLU A 58 17.76 -5.53 11.69
CA GLU A 58 18.89 -5.52 10.79
C GLU A 58 18.61 -6.35 9.52
N GLY A 59 19.35 -6.07 8.44
CA GLY A 59 19.22 -6.79 7.18
C GLY A 59 17.91 -6.54 6.45
N ILE A 60 17.25 -5.43 6.75
CA ILE A 60 16.02 -5.02 6.06
C ILE A 60 16.37 -4.51 4.67
N SER A 61 15.62 -4.96 3.67
CA SER A 61 15.71 -4.42 2.32
C SER A 61 14.34 -4.09 1.74
N ILE A 62 14.34 -3.13 0.82
CA ILE A 62 13.17 -2.68 0.07
C ILE A 62 13.45 -2.95 -1.40
N THR A 63 12.55 -3.68 -2.07
CA THR A 63 12.65 -3.92 -3.52
C THR A 63 11.64 -3.05 -4.25
N LEU A 64 12.13 -2.29 -5.24
CA LEU A 64 11.37 -1.34 -6.04
C LEU A 64 10.62 -2.02 -7.18
N ALA A 65 9.83 -1.23 -7.92
CA ALA A 65 9.06 -1.70 -9.06
C ALA A 65 9.95 -2.23 -10.22
N ASP A 66 11.15 -1.69 -10.35
CA ASP A 66 12.13 -2.11 -11.36
C ASP A 66 12.97 -3.34 -10.95
N GLY A 67 12.71 -3.91 -9.75
CA GLY A 67 13.44 -5.04 -9.19
C GLY A 67 14.73 -4.65 -8.44
N SER A 68 15.13 -3.39 -8.45
CA SER A 68 16.29 -2.92 -7.67
C SER A 68 16.01 -3.03 -6.17
N SER A 69 17.06 -3.28 -5.37
CA SER A 69 16.95 -3.45 -3.93
C SER A 69 17.78 -2.42 -3.19
N LEU A 70 17.18 -1.79 -2.20
CA LEU A 70 17.81 -0.80 -1.32
C LEU A 70 17.90 -1.35 0.10
N GLU A 71 19.04 -1.18 0.75
CA GLU A 71 19.14 -1.41 2.20
C GLU A 71 18.33 -0.36 2.96
N ALA A 72 17.68 -0.81 4.02
CA ALA A 72 16.86 0.04 4.86
C ALA A 72 17.07 -0.24 6.34
N SER A 73 16.70 0.70 7.17
CA SER A 73 16.68 0.60 8.63
C SER A 73 15.36 1.11 9.18
N VAL A 74 14.98 0.67 10.37
CA VAL A 74 13.80 1.17 11.07
C VAL A 74 14.06 2.63 11.50
N ALA A 75 13.23 3.55 11.03
CA ALA A 75 13.25 4.96 11.42
C ALA A 75 12.31 5.25 12.60
N GLY A 76 11.25 4.46 12.75
CA GLY A 76 10.29 4.58 13.84
C GLY A 76 9.22 3.50 13.76
N ARG A 77 8.56 3.28 14.91
CA ARG A 77 7.46 2.30 15.06
C ARG A 77 6.33 2.90 15.88
N ASP A 78 5.11 2.55 15.53
CA ASP A 78 3.91 2.71 16.34
C ASP A 78 3.18 1.36 16.42
N PRO A 79 3.57 0.47 17.36
CA PRO A 79 2.95 -0.84 17.49
C PRO A 79 1.47 -0.79 17.87
N GLN A 80 1.01 0.30 18.51
CA GLN A 80 -0.38 0.45 18.91
C GLN A 80 -1.30 0.64 17.71
N ASN A 81 -0.83 1.34 16.68
CA ASN A 81 -1.55 1.56 15.42
C ASN A 81 -1.04 0.66 14.28
N ASP A 82 -0.14 -0.27 14.58
CA ASP A 82 0.44 -1.21 13.63
C ASP A 82 1.16 -0.52 12.47
N LEU A 83 1.96 0.51 12.76
CA LEU A 83 2.72 1.27 11.78
C LEU A 83 4.23 1.19 12.03
N ALA A 84 5.00 1.07 10.97
CA ALA A 84 6.45 1.23 10.98
C ALA A 84 6.89 2.11 9.81
N VAL A 85 7.94 2.88 10.04
CA VAL A 85 8.62 3.68 9.02
C VAL A 85 10.01 3.12 8.82
N LEU A 86 10.33 2.79 7.58
CA LEU A 86 11.66 2.35 7.16
C LEU A 86 12.33 3.49 6.41
N ARG A 87 13.64 3.66 6.64
CA ARG A 87 14.48 4.62 5.93
C ARG A 87 15.45 3.88 5.02
N SER A 88 15.36 4.13 3.72
CA SER A 88 16.35 3.64 2.76
C SER A 88 17.62 4.49 2.80
N ARG A 89 18.76 3.88 2.47
CA ARG A 89 20.05 4.60 2.37
C ARG A 89 20.11 5.57 1.21
N ALA A 90 19.33 5.31 0.15
CA ALA A 90 19.31 6.14 -1.05
C ALA A 90 17.92 6.78 -1.24
N ALA A 91 17.90 8.02 -1.74
CA ALA A 91 16.68 8.73 -2.12
C ALA A 91 16.32 8.36 -3.58
N GLN A 92 15.74 7.18 -3.78
CA GLN A 92 15.40 6.62 -5.09
C GLN A 92 13.93 6.16 -5.19
N LEU A 93 13.17 6.34 -4.11
CA LEU A 93 11.76 5.96 -4.10
C LEU A 93 10.92 6.98 -4.86
N THR A 94 9.88 6.50 -5.54
CA THR A 94 8.83 7.35 -6.11
C THR A 94 7.73 7.50 -5.05
N PRO A 95 7.56 8.68 -4.44
CA PRO A 95 6.55 8.89 -3.40
C PRO A 95 5.14 8.68 -3.93
N ALA A 96 4.29 8.06 -3.12
CA ALA A 96 2.87 7.91 -3.42
C ALA A 96 2.15 9.26 -3.38
N GLU A 97 1.24 9.46 -4.32
CA GLU A 97 0.28 10.55 -4.23
C GLU A 97 -0.71 10.28 -3.10
N LYS A 98 -0.98 11.32 -2.31
CA LYS A 98 -1.90 11.21 -1.19
C LYS A 98 -3.27 11.73 -1.61
N LEU A 99 -4.30 10.97 -1.27
CA LEU A 99 -5.67 11.44 -1.45
C LEU A 99 -5.93 12.65 -0.54
N THR A 100 -6.43 13.74 -1.13
CA THR A 100 -6.75 14.99 -0.41
C THR A 100 -8.23 15.26 -0.29
N ARG A 101 -9.07 14.45 -0.94
CA ARG A 101 -10.53 14.55 -0.90
C ARG A 101 -11.13 13.60 0.14
N GLU A 102 -12.38 13.85 0.51
CA GLU A 102 -13.14 12.96 1.38
C GLU A 102 -13.41 11.62 0.70
N VAL A 103 -13.34 10.56 1.49
CA VAL A 103 -13.66 9.19 1.08
C VAL A 103 -15.11 8.88 1.45
N ASN A 104 -15.85 8.29 0.53
CA ASN A 104 -17.25 7.96 0.72
C ASN A 104 -17.50 6.46 0.67
N VAL A 105 -18.52 6.00 1.41
CA VAL A 105 -19.01 4.61 1.31
C VAL A 105 -19.52 4.36 -0.11
N GLY A 106 -19.15 3.21 -0.67
CA GLY A 106 -19.46 2.85 -2.05
C GLY A 106 -18.39 3.25 -3.07
N GLN A 107 -17.39 4.04 -2.68
CA GLN A 107 -16.27 4.39 -3.57
C GLN A 107 -15.49 3.14 -3.95
N VAL A 108 -15.22 2.96 -5.24
CA VAL A 108 -14.40 1.87 -5.77
C VAL A 108 -12.94 2.07 -5.33
N VAL A 109 -12.33 1.01 -4.82
CA VAL A 109 -10.95 1.01 -4.35
C VAL A 109 -10.23 -0.28 -4.72
N LEU A 110 -8.91 -0.22 -4.70
CA LEU A 110 -8.03 -1.35 -4.93
C LEU A 110 -7.06 -1.49 -3.76
N ALA A 111 -7.01 -2.66 -3.15
CA ALA A 111 -5.91 -3.02 -2.26
C ALA A 111 -4.75 -3.52 -3.11
N LEU A 112 -3.55 -3.00 -2.90
CA LEU A 112 -2.36 -3.40 -3.64
C LEU A 112 -1.31 -4.00 -2.72
N GLY A 113 -0.53 -4.92 -3.28
CA GLY A 113 0.65 -5.48 -2.64
C GLY A 113 1.72 -5.85 -3.65
N ARG A 114 2.95 -5.93 -3.16
CA ARG A 114 4.11 -6.44 -3.90
C ARG A 114 4.78 -7.54 -3.06
N PRO A 115 4.18 -8.73 -2.99
CA PRO A 115 4.67 -9.81 -2.13
C PRO A 115 5.88 -10.55 -2.71
N SER A 116 6.20 -10.31 -3.99
CA SER A 116 7.28 -10.99 -4.70
C SER A 116 7.90 -10.10 -5.78
N GLN A 117 8.97 -10.59 -6.41
CA GLN A 117 9.59 -9.93 -7.57
C GLN A 117 8.79 -10.10 -8.88
N GLU A 118 7.76 -10.94 -8.88
CA GLU A 118 6.90 -11.15 -10.05
C GLU A 118 6.03 -9.93 -10.38
N GLY A 119 5.85 -9.02 -9.41
CA GLY A 119 5.22 -7.74 -9.66
C GLY A 119 4.19 -7.31 -8.62
N ILE A 120 3.32 -6.40 -9.06
CA ILE A 120 2.22 -5.86 -8.26
C ILE A 120 1.02 -6.80 -8.34
N GLU A 121 0.37 -7.01 -7.23
CA GLU A 121 -0.91 -7.70 -7.12
C GLU A 121 -1.98 -6.71 -6.68
N ALA A 122 -3.22 -6.92 -7.13
CA ALA A 122 -4.35 -6.03 -6.84
C ALA A 122 -5.61 -6.81 -6.52
N SER A 123 -6.42 -6.26 -5.63
CA SER A 123 -7.76 -6.74 -5.30
C SER A 123 -8.75 -5.59 -5.33
N LEU A 124 -9.84 -5.75 -6.07
CA LEU A 124 -10.89 -4.75 -6.24
C LEU A 124 -11.94 -4.87 -5.14
N GLY A 125 -12.41 -3.75 -4.65
CA GLY A 125 -13.53 -3.66 -3.71
C GLY A 125 -14.11 -2.25 -3.65
N ILE A 126 -14.91 -2.01 -2.62
CA ILE A 126 -15.45 -0.69 -2.32
C ILE A 126 -15.14 -0.30 -0.86
N ILE A 127 -15.27 0.96 -0.57
CA ILE A 127 -15.32 1.42 0.82
C ILE A 127 -16.66 1.00 1.43
N SER A 128 -16.60 0.08 2.39
CA SER A 128 -17.77 -0.47 3.08
C SER A 128 -18.20 0.36 4.28
N ALA A 129 -17.25 1.09 4.91
CA ALA A 129 -17.54 2.01 6.01
C ALA A 129 -16.43 3.06 6.15
N VAL A 130 -16.85 4.25 6.56
CA VAL A 130 -16.00 5.36 7.00
C VAL A 130 -16.41 5.72 8.42
N GLY A 131 -15.48 5.84 9.33
CA GLY A 131 -15.80 6.16 10.72
C GLY A 131 -14.60 6.60 11.54
N GLY A 132 -14.84 6.82 12.81
CA GLY A 132 -13.88 7.20 13.84
C GLY A 132 -14.54 8.00 14.96
N PRO A 133 -13.84 8.18 16.08
CA PRO A 133 -12.61 7.49 16.45
C PRO A 133 -12.87 6.04 16.91
N VAL A 134 -11.89 5.16 16.74
CA VAL A 134 -11.97 3.76 17.19
C VAL A 134 -10.65 3.33 17.83
N ARG A 135 -10.74 2.53 18.91
CA ARG A 135 -9.56 1.93 19.53
C ARG A 135 -9.14 0.68 18.78
N THR A 136 -7.84 0.57 18.49
CA THR A 136 -7.25 -0.66 17.96
C THR A 136 -7.21 -1.74 19.03
N GLY A 137 -7.14 -3.01 18.63
CA GLY A 137 -6.97 -4.13 19.55
C GLY A 137 -5.65 -4.09 20.34
N ARG A 138 -4.70 -3.24 19.94
CA ARG A 138 -3.40 -3.02 20.62
C ARG A 138 -3.36 -1.75 21.48
N GLY A 139 -4.51 -1.08 21.66
CA GLY A 139 -4.66 0.08 22.53
C GLY A 139 -4.43 1.45 21.88
N GLY A 140 -4.10 1.50 20.60
CA GLY A 140 -4.02 2.75 19.82
C GLY A 140 -5.39 3.39 19.59
N LEU A 141 -5.41 4.64 19.18
CA LEU A 141 -6.60 5.36 18.79
C LEU A 141 -6.46 5.79 17.31
N LEU A 142 -7.40 5.33 16.49
CA LEU A 142 -7.55 5.82 15.12
C LEU A 142 -8.64 6.89 15.11
N GLU A 143 -8.28 8.12 14.82
CA GLU A 143 -9.23 9.23 14.68
C GLU A 143 -10.19 8.98 13.53
N HIS A 144 -9.69 8.34 12.46
CA HIS A 144 -10.46 7.95 11.29
C HIS A 144 -10.07 6.53 10.86
N TYR A 145 -11.05 5.76 10.39
CA TYR A 145 -10.79 4.46 9.78
C TYR A 145 -11.61 4.29 8.51
N LEU A 146 -11.05 3.51 7.60
CA LEU A 146 -11.71 3.03 6.40
C LEU A 146 -11.85 1.51 6.49
N ARG A 147 -13.00 0.98 6.14
CA ARG A 147 -13.20 -0.45 5.94
C ARG A 147 -13.56 -0.70 4.49
N THR A 148 -12.92 -1.69 3.90
CA THR A 148 -13.17 -2.14 2.53
C THR A 148 -13.50 -3.63 2.52
N ASP A 149 -14.13 -4.10 1.47
CA ASP A 149 -14.33 -5.51 1.15
C ASP A 149 -13.31 -6.03 0.12
N ALA A 150 -12.38 -5.18 -0.33
CA ALA A 150 -11.22 -5.63 -1.09
C ALA A 150 -10.42 -6.66 -0.26
N ILE A 151 -10.13 -7.80 -0.85
CA ILE A 151 -9.48 -8.93 -0.16
C ILE A 151 -7.96 -8.70 -0.13
N PRO A 152 -7.33 -8.55 1.05
CA PRO A 152 -5.87 -8.50 1.13
C PRO A 152 -5.29 -9.93 0.95
N PHE A 153 -4.51 -10.14 -0.10
CA PHE A 153 -3.80 -11.42 -0.29
C PHE A 153 -2.56 -11.51 0.62
N PRO A 154 -1.98 -12.73 0.79
CA PRO A 154 -0.75 -12.90 1.54
C PRO A 154 0.36 -11.95 1.04
N GLY A 155 0.98 -11.19 1.94
CA GLY A 155 2.01 -10.21 1.62
C GLY A 155 1.49 -8.79 1.33
N PHE A 156 0.18 -8.53 1.34
CA PHE A 156 -0.38 -7.18 1.16
C PHE A 156 -0.22 -6.29 2.40
N SER A 157 0.05 -6.87 3.59
CA SER A 157 0.25 -6.07 4.82
C SER A 157 1.24 -4.94 4.59
N GLY A 158 0.85 -3.71 4.92
CA GLY A 158 1.61 -2.48 4.70
C GLY A 158 1.45 -1.87 3.31
N GLY A 159 0.76 -2.54 2.38
CA GLY A 159 0.45 -2.00 1.06
C GLY A 159 -0.66 -0.95 1.06
N PRO A 160 -0.80 -0.18 -0.02
CA PRO A 160 -1.79 0.88 -0.13
C PRO A 160 -3.20 0.37 -0.41
N LEU A 161 -4.17 1.15 0.03
CA LEU A 161 -5.52 1.19 -0.52
C LEU A 161 -5.60 2.42 -1.42
N ILE A 162 -5.93 2.25 -2.68
CA ILE A 162 -6.00 3.31 -3.67
C ILE A 162 -7.39 3.45 -4.26
N ASP A 163 -7.70 4.59 -4.83
CA ASP A 163 -8.87 4.78 -5.69
C ASP A 163 -8.52 4.62 -7.17
N THR A 164 -9.41 5.00 -8.06
CA THR A 164 -9.27 4.84 -9.51
C THR A 164 -8.77 6.10 -10.23
N GLU A 165 -8.27 7.12 -9.48
CA GLU A 165 -7.77 8.39 -10.04
C GLU A 165 -6.25 8.52 -10.05
#